data_0fcd19697b72bce790a4603283bbba15
#
_entry.id   0fcd19697b72bce790a4603283bbba15
#
_cell.length_a   1.000
_cell.length_b   1.000
_cell.length_c   1.000
_cell.angle_alpha   90.00
_cell.angle_beta   90.00
_cell.angle_gamma   90.00
#
_symmetry.space_group_name_H-M   'P 1'
#
loop_
_entity.id
_entity.type
_entity.pdbx_description
1 polymer ?
#
loop_
_entity_poly.entity_id
_entity_poly.type
_entity_poly.pdbx_seq_one_letter_code
_entity_poly.pdbx_strand_id
1 'polypeptide(L)'
;MKYEVLKRSYVKRNIIIAIVIVLVLSAIILTFTRAKYRTTQSMPLLNGTINYTLADLNIVAMYLDGSEIDTLPDGNYELTSESYCTNEENVKDDSITLNYDGSTNTFTVAPFNKKGTKCYLYFDEKASGGDYILAGDNPPTNSTTDWTGGTSYYYTGNPNNWVQFGGFWWRIIRINGDGSIRMIYQGTSANTTGTGTQIGTSEFNSSYNKSYYVGLVYALNQHGSGQPSTIMNTLNTWYNNNLASYEADYIDTGAGFCSDRNLQSGSWSAAVSHNYAAYGRLYNKGSESASLQCSNVDILSQDNGRLPNPIGLVTADEAALAGVTWNNQKESYLNTGQTYWTMSPYGFSGSNAYVFYVNSYGCLYHSSVDWTGPGVRPVINLKANVTILSGDGSSETPFVITE
;
A
#
# COMPACT_ATOMS: atom_id res chain seq x y z
N MET A 1 57.66 -29.84 64.70
CA MET A 1 57.39 -29.95 63.29
C MET A 1 56.92 -28.59 62.78
N LYS A 2 57.66 -27.93 61.92
CA LYS A 2 57.25 -26.69 61.25
C LYS A 2 56.63 -27.07 59.93
N TYR A 3 55.38 -26.70 59.75
CA TYR A 3 54.68 -26.88 58.43
C TYR A 3 55.02 -25.66 57.58
N GLU A 4 55.64 -25.88 56.42
CA GLU A 4 55.74 -24.85 55.37
C GLU A 4 54.47 -24.78 54.60
N VAL A 5 53.81 -23.62 54.58
CA VAL A 5 52.65 -23.35 53.80
C VAL A 5 53.11 -23.01 52.36
N LEU A 6 52.95 -23.93 51.44
CA LEU A 6 53.16 -23.68 50.00
C LEU A 6 52.27 -22.57 49.47
N LYS A 7 52.84 -21.41 49.20
CA LYS A 7 52.12 -20.29 48.50
C LYS A 7 51.70 -20.75 47.11
N ARG A 8 50.42 -20.84 46.88
CA ARG A 8 49.90 -21.11 45.52
C ARG A 8 50.36 -19.99 44.57
N SER A 9 51.14 -20.34 43.57
CA SER A 9 51.55 -19.42 42.50
C SER A 9 50.39 -19.16 41.55
N TYR A 10 49.89 -17.95 41.50
CA TYR A 10 48.82 -17.53 40.57
C TYR A 10 49.38 -17.13 39.19
N VAL A 11 50.67 -17.30 38.92
CA VAL A 11 51.30 -16.87 37.67
C VAL A 11 50.68 -17.56 36.46
N LYS A 12 50.47 -18.87 36.51
CA LYS A 12 49.80 -19.60 35.40
C LYS A 12 48.37 -19.10 35.13
N ARG A 13 47.58 -18.82 36.18
CA ARG A 13 46.25 -18.29 36.07
C ARG A 13 46.23 -16.89 35.45
N ASN A 14 47.13 -16.02 35.85
CA ASN A 14 47.22 -14.65 35.35
C ASN A 14 47.70 -14.64 33.87
N ILE A 15 48.57 -15.55 33.47
CA ILE A 15 48.99 -15.73 32.06
C ILE A 15 47.77 -16.18 31.20
N ILE A 16 47.02 -17.15 31.67
CA ILE A 16 45.82 -17.62 30.95
C ILE A 16 44.80 -16.48 30.79
N ILE A 17 44.55 -15.70 31.85
CA ILE A 17 43.66 -14.54 31.80
C ILE A 17 44.16 -13.48 30.81
N ALA A 18 45.44 -13.18 30.79
CA ALA A 18 46.02 -12.25 29.82
C ALA A 18 45.90 -12.73 28.39
N ILE A 19 46.09 -14.01 28.12
CA ILE A 19 45.88 -14.60 26.77
C ILE A 19 44.44 -14.52 26.35
N VAL A 20 43.47 -14.81 27.22
CA VAL A 20 42.06 -14.70 26.93
C VAL A 20 41.64 -13.25 26.61
N ILE A 21 42.16 -12.29 27.37
CA ILE A 21 41.91 -10.86 27.13
C ILE A 21 42.46 -10.44 25.78
N VAL A 22 43.67 -10.85 25.41
CA VAL A 22 44.28 -10.55 24.12
C VAL A 22 43.47 -11.19 22.96
N LEU A 23 43.00 -12.42 23.14
CA LEU A 23 42.17 -13.09 22.15
C LEU A 23 40.80 -12.40 21.95
N VAL A 24 40.17 -11.96 23.04
CA VAL A 24 38.90 -11.22 22.97
C VAL A 24 39.09 -9.85 22.31
N LEU A 25 40.13 -9.11 22.69
CA LEU A 25 40.47 -7.83 22.07
C LEU A 25 40.79 -8.00 20.57
N SER A 26 41.53 -9.06 20.19
CA SER A 26 41.82 -9.37 18.79
C SER A 26 40.57 -9.73 18.01
N ALA A 27 39.62 -10.46 18.62
CA ALA A 27 38.32 -10.77 18.00
C ALA A 27 37.46 -9.52 17.82
N ILE A 28 37.45 -8.61 18.80
CA ILE A 28 36.75 -7.33 18.69
C ILE A 28 37.37 -6.45 17.60
N ILE A 29 38.69 -6.33 17.56
CA ILE A 29 39.40 -5.58 16.51
C ILE A 29 39.13 -6.20 15.13
N LEU A 30 39.13 -7.53 15.00
CA LEU A 30 38.82 -8.23 13.77
C LEU A 30 37.36 -8.05 13.32
N THR A 31 36.40 -7.96 14.27
CA THR A 31 35.01 -7.66 13.92
C THR A 31 34.83 -6.21 13.48
N PHE A 32 35.49 -5.25 14.14
CA PHE A 32 35.48 -3.84 13.72
C PHE A 32 36.23 -3.61 12.40
N THR A 33 37.36 -4.28 12.17
CA THR A 33 38.08 -4.17 10.90
C THR A 33 37.36 -4.92 9.77
N ARG A 34 36.70 -6.07 10.03
CA ARG A 34 35.84 -6.73 9.03
C ARG A 34 34.61 -5.89 8.67
N ALA A 35 34.03 -5.19 9.61
CA ALA A 35 32.96 -4.25 9.32
C ALA A 35 33.46 -3.12 8.38
N LYS A 36 34.64 -2.57 8.68
CA LYS A 36 35.25 -1.49 7.86
C LYS A 36 35.75 -1.96 6.48
N TYR A 37 36.16 -3.23 6.31
CA TYR A 37 36.58 -3.79 5.03
C TYR A 37 35.45 -4.48 4.25
N ARG A 38 34.27 -4.71 4.85
CA ARG A 38 33.08 -5.17 4.14
C ARG A 38 32.40 -4.08 3.31
N THR A 39 32.68 -2.83 3.61
CA THR A 39 32.12 -1.69 2.86
C THR A 39 32.81 -1.43 1.53
N THR A 40 33.88 -2.15 1.20
CA THR A 40 34.57 -2.03 -0.10
C THR A 40 34.35 -3.20 -1.05
N GLN A 41 33.56 -4.21 -0.69
CA GLN A 41 33.25 -5.34 -1.57
C GLN A 41 31.73 -5.48 -1.73
N SER A 42 31.26 -5.12 -2.92
CA SER A 42 29.91 -5.33 -3.44
C SER A 42 28.81 -4.87 -2.50
N MET A 43 28.46 -3.61 -2.57
CA MET A 43 27.14 -3.16 -2.06
C MET A 43 26.07 -3.77 -2.97
N PRO A 44 25.15 -4.61 -2.44
CA PRO A 44 23.91 -4.87 -3.14
C PRO A 44 23.03 -3.62 -2.99
N LEU A 45 23.27 -2.61 -3.82
CA LEU A 45 22.39 -1.47 -3.95
C LEU A 45 21.09 -1.89 -4.60
N LEU A 46 21.10 -3.04 -5.26
CA LEU A 46 20.05 -3.48 -6.16
C LEU A 46 19.92 -5.00 -6.08
N ASN A 47 18.73 -5.49 -5.84
CA ASN A 47 18.34 -6.85 -6.19
C ASN A 47 18.13 -6.94 -7.71
N GLY A 48 19.20 -6.75 -8.48
CA GLY A 48 19.21 -6.83 -9.93
C GLY A 48 20.48 -7.46 -10.43
N THR A 49 20.40 -8.32 -11.44
CA THR A 49 21.54 -8.95 -12.09
C THR A 49 22.26 -7.92 -12.94
N ILE A 50 23.38 -7.37 -12.45
CA ILE A 50 24.26 -6.58 -13.30
C ILE A 50 25.16 -7.54 -14.04
N ASN A 51 25.03 -7.62 -15.37
CA ASN A 51 25.94 -8.35 -16.23
C ASN A 51 27.25 -7.57 -16.36
N TYR A 52 28.26 -7.94 -15.59
CA TYR A 52 29.59 -7.36 -15.70
C TYR A 52 30.36 -8.01 -16.86
N THR A 53 30.75 -7.22 -17.83
CA THR A 53 31.88 -7.52 -18.73
C THR A 53 32.85 -6.34 -18.71
N LEU A 54 33.91 -6.45 -17.93
CA LEU A 54 35.18 -5.73 -18.04
C LEU A 54 35.30 -4.27 -17.55
N ALA A 55 34.40 -3.73 -16.72
CA ALA A 55 34.63 -2.43 -16.09
C ALA A 55 34.39 -2.52 -14.57
N ASP A 56 35.35 -2.06 -13.77
CA ASP A 56 35.19 -1.93 -12.32
C ASP A 56 34.45 -0.63 -12.04
N LEU A 57 33.14 -0.68 -11.83
CA LEU A 57 32.38 0.45 -11.28
C LEU A 57 32.48 0.40 -9.76
N ASN A 58 32.99 1.47 -9.15
CA ASN A 58 33.01 1.64 -7.72
C ASN A 58 32.08 2.79 -7.33
N ILE A 59 31.02 2.51 -6.62
CA ILE A 59 30.29 3.52 -5.87
C ILE A 59 31.08 3.79 -4.60
N VAL A 60 31.66 4.98 -4.50
CA VAL A 60 32.57 5.35 -3.42
C VAL A 60 31.80 5.84 -2.20
N ALA A 61 30.76 6.62 -2.42
CA ALA A 61 29.90 7.15 -1.36
C ALA A 61 28.50 7.43 -1.91
N MET A 62 27.51 7.29 -1.04
CA MET A 62 26.14 7.71 -1.27
C MET A 62 25.74 8.70 -0.19
N TYR A 63 24.98 9.70 -0.58
CA TYR A 63 24.47 10.73 0.32
C TYR A 63 22.95 10.82 0.17
N LEU A 64 22.23 10.93 1.27
CA LEU A 64 20.81 11.23 1.33
C LEU A 64 20.61 12.49 2.16
N ASP A 65 19.99 13.50 1.57
CA ASP A 65 19.78 14.82 2.20
C ASP A 65 21.06 15.36 2.85
N GLY A 66 22.20 15.21 2.12
CA GLY A 66 23.52 15.65 2.56
C GLY A 66 24.20 14.79 3.61
N SER A 67 23.61 13.70 4.06
CA SER A 67 24.21 12.73 5.01
C SER A 67 24.71 11.49 4.28
N GLU A 68 25.96 11.07 4.58
CA GLU A 68 26.52 9.85 4.01
C GLU A 68 25.78 8.60 4.52
N ILE A 69 25.40 7.71 3.61
CA ILE A 69 24.67 6.47 3.86
C ILE A 69 25.39 5.27 3.27
N ASP A 70 25.25 4.10 3.88
CA ASP A 70 25.81 2.84 3.37
C ASP A 70 24.86 2.13 2.39
N THR A 71 23.56 2.31 2.57
CA THR A 71 22.48 1.75 1.73
C THR A 71 21.34 2.76 1.64
N LEU A 72 20.71 2.83 0.48
CA LEU A 72 19.50 3.62 0.32
C LEU A 72 18.37 2.93 1.10
N PRO A 73 17.72 3.62 2.07
CA PRO A 73 16.57 3.05 2.78
C PRO A 73 15.40 2.75 1.85
N ASP A 74 14.39 2.02 2.34
CA ASP A 74 13.13 1.92 1.61
C ASP A 74 12.47 3.29 1.55
N GLY A 75 12.14 3.77 0.36
CA GLY A 75 11.57 5.10 0.16
C GLY A 75 11.52 5.50 -1.31
N ASN A 76 11.06 6.71 -1.55
CA ASN A 76 11.02 7.32 -2.87
C ASN A 76 12.14 8.38 -2.96
N TYR A 77 13.09 8.19 -3.86
CA TYR A 77 14.27 9.05 -3.96
C TYR A 77 14.48 9.51 -5.39
N GLU A 78 15.14 10.64 -5.55
CA GLU A 78 15.65 11.10 -6.84
C GLU A 78 17.15 11.36 -6.75
N LEU A 79 17.85 11.04 -7.85
CA LEU A 79 19.28 11.32 -7.98
C LEU A 79 19.47 12.80 -8.34
N THR A 80 20.20 13.53 -7.51
CA THR A 80 20.41 14.95 -7.71
C THR A 80 21.47 15.22 -8.78
N SER A 81 21.47 16.44 -9.32
CA SER A 81 22.46 16.94 -10.27
C SER A 81 23.89 17.06 -9.68
N GLU A 82 24.02 16.93 -8.36
CA GLU A 82 25.31 16.91 -7.66
C GLU A 82 26.03 15.57 -7.82
N SER A 83 25.33 14.53 -8.23
CA SER A 83 25.90 13.21 -8.48
C SER A 83 26.88 13.25 -9.65
N TYR A 84 28.02 12.61 -9.48
CA TYR A 84 29.06 12.58 -10.50
C TYR A 84 29.92 11.32 -10.42
N CYS A 85 30.64 11.04 -11.52
CA CYS A 85 31.69 10.03 -11.52
C CYS A 85 33.03 10.65 -11.87
N THR A 86 34.11 10.01 -11.44
CA THR A 86 35.48 10.36 -11.76
C THR A 86 36.15 9.25 -12.55
N ASN A 87 37.19 9.61 -13.29
CA ASN A 87 38.11 8.69 -13.96
C ASN A 87 39.18 8.10 -12.99
N GLU A 88 40.10 7.29 -13.50
CA GLU A 88 41.20 6.72 -12.71
C GLU A 88 42.06 7.75 -11.99
N GLU A 89 42.16 8.97 -12.53
CA GLU A 89 42.96 10.09 -11.98
C GLU A 89 42.15 10.92 -10.95
N ASN A 90 40.95 10.46 -10.58
CA ASN A 90 39.99 11.18 -9.72
C ASN A 90 39.53 12.55 -10.27
N VAL A 91 39.56 12.72 -11.59
CA VAL A 91 39.02 13.90 -12.26
C VAL A 91 37.58 13.61 -12.67
N LYS A 92 36.65 14.57 -12.42
CA LYS A 92 35.25 14.46 -12.82
C LYS A 92 35.15 14.15 -14.32
N ASP A 93 34.36 13.17 -14.69
CA ASP A 93 34.16 12.75 -16.07
C ASP A 93 32.72 13.09 -16.51
N ASP A 94 32.54 14.27 -17.08
CA ASP A 94 31.24 14.77 -17.55
C ASP A 94 30.68 13.97 -18.76
N SER A 95 31.43 13.01 -19.32
CA SER A 95 30.92 12.11 -20.35
C SER A 95 30.13 10.94 -19.82
N ILE A 96 30.10 10.75 -18.50
CA ILE A 96 29.33 9.70 -17.83
C ILE A 96 27.97 10.26 -17.43
N THR A 97 26.92 9.61 -17.90
CA THR A 97 25.54 9.89 -17.50
C THR A 97 25.11 8.90 -16.42
N LEU A 98 24.55 9.44 -15.35
CA LEU A 98 23.95 8.72 -14.25
C LEU A 98 22.43 8.81 -14.36
N ASN A 99 21.76 7.70 -14.16
CA ASN A 99 20.31 7.67 -14.08
C ASN A 99 19.87 6.72 -12.96
N TYR A 100 18.86 7.12 -12.22
CA TYR A 100 18.23 6.33 -11.17
C TYR A 100 16.73 6.26 -11.41
N ASP A 101 16.21 5.06 -11.46
CA ASP A 101 14.79 4.78 -11.55
C ASP A 101 14.30 4.34 -10.17
N GLY A 102 13.62 5.27 -9.47
CA GLY A 102 13.11 5.02 -8.13
C GLY A 102 11.98 3.99 -8.09
N SER A 103 11.26 3.75 -9.20
CA SER A 103 10.18 2.76 -9.25
C SER A 103 10.70 1.33 -9.18
N THR A 104 11.85 1.08 -9.83
CA THR A 104 12.52 -0.22 -9.88
C THR A 104 13.72 -0.30 -8.95
N ASN A 105 14.03 0.81 -8.25
CA ASN A 105 15.27 0.97 -7.47
C ASN A 105 16.52 0.61 -8.29
N THR A 106 16.53 1.04 -9.56
CA THR A 106 17.57 0.68 -10.52
C THR A 106 18.45 1.87 -10.86
N PHE A 107 19.75 1.71 -10.65
CA PHE A 107 20.76 2.71 -11.01
C PHE A 107 21.47 2.30 -12.28
N THR A 108 21.64 3.24 -13.23
CA THR A 108 22.35 3.01 -14.49
C THR A 108 23.44 4.05 -14.72
N VAL A 109 24.56 3.59 -15.30
CA VAL A 109 25.72 4.42 -15.66
C VAL A 109 26.01 4.22 -17.13
N ALA A 110 26.12 5.30 -17.90
CA ALA A 110 26.44 5.23 -19.33
C ALA A 110 27.43 6.34 -19.74
N PRO A 111 28.46 6.03 -20.53
CA PRO A 111 28.88 4.70 -20.98
C PRO A 111 29.58 3.90 -19.86
N PHE A 112 29.29 2.62 -19.79
CA PHE A 112 29.86 1.69 -18.79
C PHE A 112 31.10 0.97 -19.32
N ASN A 113 32.03 1.65 -19.94
CA ASN A 113 33.21 1.04 -20.58
C ASN A 113 34.57 1.63 -20.11
N LYS A 114 34.54 2.42 -19.02
CA LYS A 114 35.74 3.04 -18.49
C LYS A 114 36.24 2.33 -17.25
N LYS A 115 37.50 1.91 -17.28
CA LYS A 115 38.19 1.29 -16.15
C LYS A 115 38.43 2.33 -15.06
N GLY A 116 38.26 1.92 -13.79
CA GLY A 116 38.54 2.78 -12.62
C GLY A 116 37.54 3.89 -12.39
N THR A 117 36.34 3.81 -12.98
CA THR A 117 35.26 4.78 -12.73
C THR A 117 34.83 4.71 -11.27
N LYS A 118 34.79 5.85 -10.58
CA LYS A 118 34.34 6.02 -9.20
C LYS A 118 33.17 7.00 -9.19
N CYS A 119 32.02 6.59 -8.62
CA CYS A 119 30.84 7.43 -8.57
C CYS A 119 30.49 7.83 -7.13
N TYR A 120 30.04 9.08 -7.01
CA TYR A 120 29.52 9.71 -5.82
C TYR A 120 28.05 10.05 -6.10
N LEU A 121 27.13 9.45 -5.35
CA LEU A 121 25.71 9.53 -5.59
C LEU A 121 25.07 10.36 -4.51
N TYR A 122 24.34 11.41 -4.91
CA TYR A 122 23.59 12.28 -4.02
C TYR A 122 22.12 12.10 -4.31
N PHE A 123 21.35 11.71 -3.30
CA PHE A 123 19.94 11.49 -3.35
C PHE A 123 19.22 12.50 -2.47
N ASP A 124 18.08 12.98 -2.94
CA ASP A 124 17.10 13.68 -2.14
C ASP A 124 15.86 12.79 -1.98
N GLU A 125 15.22 12.89 -0.81
CA GLU A 125 13.94 12.24 -0.61
C GLU A 125 12.88 12.93 -1.46
N LYS A 126 12.15 12.13 -2.25
CA LYS A 126 11.06 12.61 -3.08
C LYS A 126 9.74 12.39 -2.36
N ALA A 127 8.93 13.42 -2.29
CA ALA A 127 7.60 13.31 -1.70
C ALA A 127 6.84 12.13 -2.33
N SER A 128 6.26 11.28 -1.48
CA SER A 128 5.34 10.25 -1.94
C SER A 128 4.14 10.87 -2.65
N GLY A 129 3.43 10.10 -3.47
CA GLY A 129 2.21 10.61 -4.11
C GLY A 129 1.18 11.06 -3.08
N GLY A 130 1.09 10.36 -1.96
CA GLY A 130 0.23 10.74 -0.84
C GLY A 130 0.65 12.06 -0.19
N ASP A 131 1.95 12.24 0.09
CA ASP A 131 2.49 13.47 0.67
C ASP A 131 2.34 14.66 -0.26
N TYR A 132 2.54 14.45 -1.57
CA TYR A 132 2.27 15.48 -2.58
C TYR A 132 0.82 15.99 -2.51
N ILE A 133 -0.17 15.08 -2.39
CA ILE A 133 -1.58 15.44 -2.27
C ILE A 133 -1.86 16.15 -0.95
N LEU A 134 -1.28 15.67 0.16
CA LEU A 134 -1.46 16.26 1.48
C LEU A 134 -0.84 17.66 1.61
N ALA A 135 0.24 17.94 0.88
CA ALA A 135 0.91 19.24 0.84
C ALA A 135 0.33 20.18 -0.22
N GLY A 136 -0.54 19.70 -1.12
CA GLY A 136 -1.10 20.48 -2.23
C GLY A 136 -2.22 21.45 -1.82
N ASP A 137 -2.84 22.08 -2.83
CA ASP A 137 -3.86 23.12 -2.64
C ASP A 137 -5.22 22.57 -2.17
N ASN A 138 -5.51 21.31 -2.42
CA ASN A 138 -6.79 20.65 -2.13
C ASN A 138 -6.63 19.36 -1.31
N PRO A 139 -5.95 19.39 -0.15
CA PRO A 139 -5.76 18.18 0.64
C PRO A 139 -7.06 17.69 1.28
N PRO A 140 -7.18 16.40 1.61
CA PRO A 140 -8.23 15.93 2.49
C PRO A 140 -8.07 16.55 3.89
N THR A 141 -9.16 17.09 4.45
CA THR A 141 -9.14 17.80 5.74
C THR A 141 -9.58 16.95 6.92
N ASN A 142 -10.11 15.76 6.65
CA ASN A 142 -10.59 14.84 7.68
C ASN A 142 -9.62 13.66 7.81
N SER A 143 -9.45 13.15 9.02
CA SER A 143 -8.59 12.01 9.28
C SER A 143 -9.16 11.06 10.32
N THR A 144 -8.73 9.83 10.30
CA THR A 144 -9.02 8.82 11.32
C THR A 144 -7.90 7.77 11.33
N THR A 145 -7.77 7.06 12.44
CA THR A 145 -6.83 5.94 12.54
C THR A 145 -7.39 4.73 11.81
N ASP A 146 -6.61 4.12 10.94
CA ASP A 146 -6.97 2.88 10.27
C ASP A 146 -6.49 1.62 11.03
N TRP A 147 -6.74 0.44 10.47
CA TRP A 147 -6.38 -0.85 11.10
C TRP A 147 -4.87 -1.10 11.22
N THR A 148 -4.02 -0.34 10.52
CA THR A 148 -2.55 -0.43 10.66
C THR A 148 -2.04 0.35 11.86
N GLY A 149 -2.89 1.20 12.45
CA GLY A 149 -2.53 2.18 13.46
C GLY A 149 -2.05 3.52 12.89
N GLY A 150 -1.95 3.62 11.56
CA GLY A 150 -1.60 4.85 10.86
C GLY A 150 -2.77 5.83 10.77
N THR A 151 -2.47 7.09 10.49
CA THR A 151 -3.47 8.13 10.24
C THR A 151 -3.83 8.15 8.76
N SER A 152 -5.06 7.78 8.43
CA SER A 152 -5.60 7.92 7.08
C SER A 152 -6.36 9.24 6.93
N TYR A 153 -6.11 9.96 5.83
CA TYR A 153 -6.77 11.22 5.49
C TYR A 153 -7.79 10.99 4.39
N TYR A 154 -9.03 11.46 4.55
CA TYR A 154 -10.12 11.16 3.63
C TYR A 154 -10.91 12.40 3.19
N TYR A 155 -11.49 12.30 1.98
CA TYR A 155 -12.30 13.33 1.36
C TYR A 155 -13.78 13.19 1.68
N THR A 156 -14.48 14.33 1.83
CA THR A 156 -15.93 14.42 2.03
C THR A 156 -16.54 15.43 1.08
N GLY A 157 -17.85 15.34 0.85
CA GLY A 157 -18.59 16.32 0.04
C GLY A 157 -18.26 16.22 -1.44
N ASN A 158 -17.93 17.35 -2.07
CA ASN A 158 -17.58 17.42 -3.49
C ASN A 158 -16.16 18.03 -3.67
N PRO A 159 -15.09 17.31 -3.31
CA PRO A 159 -13.73 17.80 -3.33
C PRO A 159 -13.10 17.75 -4.73
N ASN A 160 -11.96 18.43 -4.87
CA ASN A 160 -11.03 18.22 -5.97
C ASN A 160 -10.11 17.02 -5.64
N ASN A 161 -10.52 15.82 -6.04
CA ASN A 161 -9.83 14.56 -5.76
C ASN A 161 -9.79 13.62 -6.96
N TRP A 162 -9.75 14.20 -8.17
CA TRP A 162 -9.70 13.46 -9.40
C TRP A 162 -8.28 12.97 -9.71
N VAL A 163 -8.19 11.73 -10.22
CA VAL A 163 -6.94 11.11 -10.65
C VAL A 163 -7.15 10.53 -12.04
N GLN A 164 -6.15 10.67 -12.90
CA GLN A 164 -6.05 9.98 -14.17
C GLN A 164 -4.95 8.92 -14.09
N PHE A 165 -5.34 7.64 -14.25
CA PHE A 165 -4.44 6.50 -14.14
C PHE A 165 -4.95 5.31 -14.96
N GLY A 166 -4.05 4.63 -15.68
CA GLY A 166 -4.35 3.41 -16.45
C GLY A 166 -5.42 3.60 -17.53
N GLY A 167 -5.50 4.79 -18.13
CA GLY A 167 -6.52 5.13 -19.13
C GLY A 167 -7.91 5.42 -18.56
N PHE A 168 -8.06 5.48 -17.25
CA PHE A 168 -9.32 5.71 -16.54
C PHE A 168 -9.27 6.93 -15.64
N TRP A 169 -10.45 7.40 -15.25
CA TRP A 169 -10.66 8.45 -14.27
C TRP A 169 -11.10 7.83 -12.96
N TRP A 170 -10.50 8.33 -11.87
CA TRP A 170 -10.70 7.85 -10.50
C TRP A 170 -11.01 9.01 -9.57
N ARG A 171 -11.57 8.69 -8.40
CA ARG A 171 -11.71 9.63 -7.28
C ARG A 171 -10.96 9.07 -6.08
N ILE A 172 -10.10 9.88 -5.46
CA ILE A 172 -9.40 9.48 -4.24
C ILE A 172 -10.41 9.34 -3.12
N ILE A 173 -10.45 8.18 -2.46
CA ILE A 173 -11.22 7.95 -1.24
C ILE A 173 -10.44 8.49 -0.07
N ARG A 174 -9.18 8.08 0.05
CA ARG A 174 -8.27 8.47 1.13
C ARG A 174 -6.81 8.27 0.76
N ILE A 175 -5.95 8.98 1.49
CA ILE A 175 -4.53 8.67 1.62
C ILE A 175 -4.39 7.79 2.84
N ASN A 176 -3.87 6.59 2.69
CA ASN A 176 -3.67 5.62 3.77
C ASN A 176 -2.56 6.07 4.72
N GLY A 177 -2.49 5.48 5.92
CA GLY A 177 -1.49 5.84 6.91
C GLY A 177 -0.03 5.54 6.51
N ASP A 178 0.17 4.74 5.48
CA ASP A 178 1.47 4.43 4.85
C ASP A 178 1.79 5.32 3.62
N GLY A 179 0.93 6.30 3.31
CA GLY A 179 1.06 7.19 2.17
C GLY A 179 0.51 6.63 0.85
N SER A 180 0.06 5.38 0.80
CA SER A 180 -0.58 4.80 -0.39
C SER A 180 -1.93 5.46 -0.66
N ILE A 181 -2.33 5.51 -1.95
CA ILE A 181 -3.51 6.26 -2.41
C ILE A 181 -4.63 5.28 -2.74
N ARG A 182 -5.70 5.33 -1.95
CA ARG A 182 -6.91 4.52 -2.21
C ARG A 182 -7.90 5.29 -3.06
N MET A 183 -8.29 4.71 -4.19
CA MET A 183 -9.16 5.38 -5.17
C MET A 183 -10.23 4.45 -5.73
N ILE A 184 -11.37 5.06 -6.15
CA ILE A 184 -12.53 4.39 -6.73
C ILE A 184 -12.72 4.81 -8.18
N TYR A 185 -13.04 3.85 -9.05
CA TYR A 185 -13.34 4.07 -10.46
C TYR A 185 -14.47 5.08 -10.67
N GLN A 186 -14.25 6.02 -11.60
CA GLN A 186 -15.22 7.07 -11.94
C GLN A 186 -15.55 7.13 -13.43
N GLY A 187 -14.92 6.30 -14.27
CA GLY A 187 -15.25 6.25 -15.69
C GLY A 187 -14.06 6.43 -16.61
N THR A 188 -14.36 6.71 -17.89
CA THR A 188 -13.37 6.88 -18.97
C THR A 188 -13.18 8.34 -19.36
N SER A 189 -13.87 9.27 -18.71
CA SER A 189 -13.74 10.72 -18.96
C SER A 189 -14.05 11.52 -17.70
N ALA A 190 -13.56 12.77 -17.66
CA ALA A 190 -13.86 13.70 -16.58
C ALA A 190 -15.38 13.91 -16.41
N ASN A 191 -15.80 14.17 -15.18
CA ASN A 191 -17.19 14.48 -14.81
C ASN A 191 -18.21 13.41 -15.26
N THR A 192 -17.79 12.16 -15.48
CA THR A 192 -18.68 11.05 -15.79
C THR A 192 -19.68 10.85 -14.64
N THR A 193 -20.94 10.68 -15.00
CA THR A 193 -22.07 10.36 -14.09
C THR A 193 -22.87 9.18 -14.64
N GLY A 194 -23.79 8.68 -13.85
CA GLY A 194 -24.68 7.61 -14.27
C GLY A 194 -23.93 6.28 -14.49
N THR A 195 -24.38 5.51 -15.46
CA THR A 195 -23.84 4.15 -15.75
C THR A 195 -22.38 4.14 -16.19
N GLY A 196 -21.84 5.26 -16.68
CA GLY A 196 -20.45 5.37 -17.05
C GLY A 196 -19.48 5.31 -15.85
N THR A 197 -19.99 5.49 -14.62
CA THR A 197 -19.19 5.44 -13.39
C THR A 197 -18.95 4.02 -12.86
N GLN A 198 -19.40 3.02 -13.57
CA GLN A 198 -19.29 1.62 -13.19
C GLN A 198 -18.84 0.76 -14.39
N ILE A 199 -18.18 -0.36 -14.11
CA ILE A 199 -17.70 -1.28 -15.16
C ILE A 199 -18.79 -2.22 -15.67
N GLY A 200 -19.97 -2.19 -15.09
CA GLY A 200 -21.14 -3.01 -15.38
C GLY A 200 -21.98 -3.22 -14.14
N THR A 201 -22.97 -4.09 -14.20
CA THR A 201 -23.79 -4.54 -13.08
C THR A 201 -23.49 -6.00 -12.76
N SER A 202 -23.68 -6.41 -11.49
CA SER A 202 -23.52 -7.78 -11.05
C SER A 202 -24.36 -8.03 -9.80
N GLU A 203 -24.81 -9.24 -9.59
CA GLU A 203 -25.11 -9.71 -8.25
C GLU A 203 -23.84 -9.73 -7.42
N PHE A 204 -23.94 -9.53 -6.11
CA PHE A 204 -22.79 -9.66 -5.22
C PHE A 204 -22.36 -11.12 -5.13
N ASN A 205 -23.32 -12.04 -4.93
CA ASN A 205 -23.10 -13.47 -4.99
C ASN A 205 -24.36 -14.17 -5.49
N SER A 206 -24.22 -15.14 -6.40
CA SER A 206 -25.31 -15.96 -6.93
C SER A 206 -25.95 -16.87 -5.85
N SER A 207 -25.22 -17.19 -4.80
CA SER A 207 -25.72 -17.90 -3.64
C SER A 207 -26.01 -16.94 -2.50
N TYR A 208 -27.16 -17.09 -1.84
CA TYR A 208 -27.65 -16.11 -0.87
C TYR A 208 -28.13 -16.71 0.47
N ASN A 209 -28.35 -18.02 0.52
CA ASN A 209 -29.08 -18.67 1.60
C ASN A 209 -28.24 -19.07 2.83
N LYS A 210 -27.02 -18.55 2.93
CA LYS A 210 -26.11 -18.71 4.08
C LYS A 210 -25.40 -17.40 4.39
N SER A 211 -25.12 -17.19 5.66
CA SER A 211 -24.55 -15.93 6.12
C SER A 211 -23.14 -15.64 5.58
N TYR A 212 -22.34 -16.64 5.21
CA TYR A 212 -21.00 -16.44 4.68
C TYR A 212 -20.98 -15.89 3.23
N TYR A 213 -22.11 -15.89 2.52
CA TYR A 213 -22.18 -15.35 1.15
C TYR A 213 -22.09 -13.81 1.05
N VAL A 214 -21.98 -13.11 2.17
CA VAL A 214 -21.71 -11.67 2.25
C VAL A 214 -20.24 -11.30 1.95
N GLY A 215 -19.33 -12.27 1.93
CA GLY A 215 -17.90 -12.03 1.71
C GLY A 215 -17.56 -11.81 0.25
N LEU A 216 -16.72 -10.83 -0.04
CA LEU A 216 -16.13 -10.63 -1.38
C LEU A 216 -15.37 -11.90 -1.83
N VAL A 217 -14.65 -12.51 -0.88
CA VAL A 217 -14.20 -13.90 -0.90
C VAL A 217 -14.71 -14.58 0.35
N TYR A 218 -15.08 -15.86 0.26
CA TYR A 218 -15.72 -16.58 1.36
C TYR A 218 -15.26 -18.04 1.45
N ALA A 219 -15.58 -18.67 2.56
CA ALA A 219 -15.58 -20.11 2.79
C ALA A 219 -16.77 -20.44 3.70
N LEU A 220 -16.95 -21.71 4.08
CA LEU A 220 -18.10 -22.19 4.87
C LEU A 220 -18.04 -21.79 6.36
N ASN A 221 -17.39 -20.67 6.69
CA ASN A 221 -17.28 -20.13 8.04
C ASN A 221 -17.33 -18.60 8.03
N GLN A 222 -17.31 -17.97 9.21
CA GLN A 222 -17.49 -16.52 9.39
C GLN A 222 -16.44 -15.70 8.64
N HIS A 223 -15.16 -16.01 8.82
CA HIS A 223 -14.03 -15.22 8.33
C HIS A 223 -13.28 -15.92 7.18
N GLY A 224 -13.91 -16.93 6.58
CA GLY A 224 -13.26 -17.72 5.54
C GLY A 224 -13.03 -16.96 4.24
N SER A 225 -12.02 -17.38 3.52
CA SER A 225 -11.66 -16.91 2.17
C SER A 225 -11.38 -18.13 1.27
N GLY A 226 -11.09 -17.88 0.00
CA GLY A 226 -10.69 -18.94 -0.94
C GLY A 226 -11.71 -19.21 -2.05
N GLN A 227 -12.98 -18.85 -1.85
CA GLN A 227 -13.97 -18.87 -2.91
C GLN A 227 -14.33 -17.42 -3.29
N PRO A 228 -14.15 -16.99 -4.54
CA PRO A 228 -14.60 -15.69 -4.98
C PRO A 228 -16.12 -15.64 -5.08
N SER A 229 -16.71 -14.52 -4.66
CA SER A 229 -18.12 -14.20 -4.97
C SER A 229 -18.29 -13.89 -6.46
N THR A 230 -19.53 -13.80 -6.94
CA THR A 230 -19.81 -13.44 -8.34
C THR A 230 -19.20 -12.10 -8.70
N ILE A 231 -19.37 -11.08 -7.83
CA ILE A 231 -18.82 -9.75 -8.07
C ILE A 231 -17.28 -9.74 -8.05
N MET A 232 -16.64 -10.58 -7.25
CA MET A 232 -15.17 -10.72 -7.24
C MET A 232 -14.66 -11.29 -8.57
N ASN A 233 -15.36 -12.24 -9.17
CA ASN A 233 -15.03 -12.74 -10.51
C ASN A 233 -15.14 -11.63 -11.56
N THR A 234 -16.15 -10.76 -11.46
CA THR A 234 -16.32 -9.60 -12.34
C THR A 234 -15.14 -8.63 -12.18
N LEU A 235 -14.76 -8.31 -10.93
CA LEU A 235 -13.62 -7.44 -10.62
C LEU A 235 -12.30 -8.02 -11.15
N ASN A 236 -12.04 -9.30 -10.93
CA ASN A 236 -10.82 -9.97 -11.40
C ASN A 236 -10.71 -9.97 -12.91
N THR A 237 -11.80 -10.28 -13.62
CA THR A 237 -11.83 -10.27 -15.08
C THR A 237 -11.51 -8.87 -15.61
N TRP A 238 -12.13 -7.84 -15.04
CA TRP A 238 -11.88 -6.46 -15.44
C TRP A 238 -10.44 -6.02 -15.15
N TYR A 239 -9.93 -6.35 -13.95
CA TYR A 239 -8.55 -6.04 -13.55
C TYR A 239 -7.52 -6.64 -14.50
N ASN A 240 -7.64 -7.92 -14.79
CA ASN A 240 -6.72 -8.63 -15.68
C ASN A 240 -6.69 -8.04 -17.10
N ASN A 241 -7.81 -7.51 -17.56
CA ASN A 241 -7.93 -6.92 -18.90
C ASN A 241 -7.46 -5.47 -18.98
N ASN A 242 -7.39 -4.74 -17.86
CA ASN A 242 -7.22 -3.29 -17.88
C ASN A 242 -6.05 -2.78 -17.02
N LEU A 243 -5.71 -3.46 -15.91
CA LEU A 243 -4.76 -2.93 -14.92
C LEU A 243 -3.57 -3.84 -14.60
N ALA A 244 -3.58 -5.11 -15.02
CA ALA A 244 -2.54 -6.06 -14.66
C ALA A 244 -1.13 -5.62 -15.12
N SER A 245 -1.02 -4.87 -16.21
CA SER A 245 0.27 -4.35 -16.69
C SER A 245 0.84 -3.23 -15.81
N TYR A 246 0.02 -2.60 -14.97
CA TYR A 246 0.45 -1.53 -14.05
C TYR A 246 0.74 -2.03 -12.64
N GLU A 247 0.49 -3.32 -12.35
CA GLU A 247 0.57 -3.88 -11.00
C GLU A 247 1.97 -3.73 -10.41
N ALA A 248 3.00 -4.15 -11.17
CA ALA A 248 4.37 -4.18 -10.67
C ALA A 248 4.91 -2.81 -10.26
N ASP A 249 4.52 -1.76 -10.99
CA ASP A 249 5.12 -0.43 -10.82
C ASP A 249 4.25 0.50 -9.95
N TYR A 250 2.92 0.40 -10.05
CA TYR A 250 2.02 1.42 -9.49
C TYR A 250 1.02 0.92 -8.45
N ILE A 251 0.60 -0.36 -8.50
CA ILE A 251 -0.51 -0.85 -7.67
C ILE A 251 0.04 -1.55 -6.42
N ASP A 252 -0.49 -1.18 -5.26
CA ASP A 252 -0.12 -1.76 -3.98
C ASP A 252 -0.86 -3.09 -3.76
N THR A 253 -0.13 -4.20 -3.86
CA THR A 253 -0.62 -5.56 -3.68
C THR A 253 -0.85 -5.94 -2.21
N GLY A 254 -0.16 -5.21 -1.30
CA GLY A 254 -0.27 -5.38 0.15
C GLY A 254 -1.43 -4.61 0.77
N ALA A 255 -1.89 -3.54 0.09
CA ALA A 255 -2.97 -2.72 0.60
C ALA A 255 -4.26 -3.50 0.86
N GLY A 256 -4.76 -3.41 2.09
CA GLY A 256 -5.87 -4.22 2.55
C GLY A 256 -7.24 -3.70 2.12
N PHE A 257 -8.16 -4.64 1.94
CA PHE A 257 -9.60 -4.42 1.78
C PHE A 257 -10.33 -5.04 2.97
N CYS A 258 -11.05 -4.24 3.74
CA CYS A 258 -11.76 -4.69 4.93
C CYS A 258 -13.10 -5.36 4.57
N SER A 259 -13.19 -6.66 4.80
CA SER A 259 -14.44 -7.46 4.68
C SER A 259 -14.99 -7.78 6.07
N ASP A 260 -15.21 -6.76 6.91
CA ASP A 260 -15.57 -6.88 8.33
C ASP A 260 -16.79 -7.78 8.54
N ARG A 261 -16.56 -9.04 8.90
CA ARG A 261 -17.58 -10.05 9.21
C ARG A 261 -17.73 -10.31 10.69
N ASN A 262 -17.18 -9.42 11.54
CA ASN A 262 -17.52 -9.43 12.96
C ASN A 262 -19.00 -9.18 13.15
N LEU A 263 -19.59 -9.76 14.17
CA LEU A 263 -21.01 -9.55 14.49
C LEU A 263 -21.22 -8.24 15.27
N GLN A 264 -22.37 -7.62 15.09
CA GLN A 264 -22.84 -6.56 15.99
C GLN A 264 -22.97 -7.09 17.42
N SER A 265 -23.49 -8.30 17.59
CA SER A 265 -23.66 -8.98 18.88
C SER A 265 -23.94 -10.47 18.68
N GLY A 266 -23.80 -11.26 19.74
CA GLY A 266 -24.14 -12.67 19.74
C GLY A 266 -23.08 -13.58 19.15
N SER A 267 -23.48 -14.78 18.69
CA SER A 267 -22.60 -15.79 18.09
C SER A 267 -22.98 -16.03 16.64
N TRP A 268 -21.97 -16.19 15.80
CA TRP A 268 -22.15 -16.44 14.38
C TRP A 268 -22.77 -17.82 14.11
N SER A 269 -23.63 -17.85 13.10
CA SER A 269 -24.18 -19.09 12.55
C SER A 269 -24.41 -18.93 11.05
N ALA A 270 -24.16 -20.00 10.29
CA ALA A 270 -24.41 -20.03 8.86
C ALA A 270 -25.90 -19.95 8.48
N ALA A 271 -26.82 -20.22 9.44
CA ALA A 271 -28.24 -20.42 9.20
C ALA A 271 -29.17 -19.63 10.13
N VAL A 272 -28.66 -18.93 11.13
CA VAL A 272 -29.46 -18.14 12.09
C VAL A 272 -29.29 -16.65 11.83
N SER A 273 -30.38 -15.90 11.91
CA SER A 273 -30.41 -14.45 11.69
C SER A 273 -29.46 -13.70 12.64
N HIS A 274 -28.69 -12.78 12.08
CA HIS A 274 -27.79 -11.89 12.80
C HIS A 274 -27.41 -10.68 11.94
N ASN A 275 -26.88 -9.64 12.59
CA ASN A 275 -26.31 -8.47 11.93
C ASN A 275 -24.80 -8.45 12.09
N TYR A 276 -24.10 -7.92 11.06
CA TYR A 276 -22.66 -7.68 11.11
C TYR A 276 -22.33 -6.34 11.76
N ALA A 277 -21.08 -6.13 12.15
CA ALA A 277 -20.64 -4.96 12.90
C ALA A 277 -20.92 -3.63 12.17
N ALA A 278 -20.77 -3.59 10.84
CA ALA A 278 -21.08 -2.42 10.04
C ALA A 278 -22.55 -1.98 10.17
N TYR A 279 -23.51 -2.92 10.34
CA TYR A 279 -24.89 -2.59 10.67
C TYR A 279 -24.98 -1.77 11.96
N GLY A 280 -24.32 -2.20 13.02
CA GLY A 280 -24.33 -1.51 14.30
C GLY A 280 -23.71 -0.12 14.25
N ARG A 281 -22.72 0.09 13.38
CA ARG A 281 -22.08 1.39 13.18
C ARG A 281 -22.89 2.35 12.32
N LEU A 282 -23.58 1.86 11.27
CA LEU A 282 -24.07 2.72 10.19
C LEU A 282 -25.58 2.78 10.05
N TYR A 283 -26.33 1.75 10.49
CA TYR A 283 -27.78 1.73 10.35
C TYR A 283 -28.43 2.82 11.22
N ASN A 284 -29.21 3.70 10.59
CA ASN A 284 -29.83 4.88 11.21
C ASN A 284 -28.87 5.83 11.94
N LYS A 285 -27.61 5.86 11.51
CA LYS A 285 -26.56 6.72 12.09
C LYS A 285 -25.90 7.56 11.00
N GLY A 286 -25.23 8.63 11.45
CA GLY A 286 -24.37 9.45 10.61
C GLY A 286 -22.98 8.85 10.43
N SER A 287 -22.06 9.66 9.92
CA SER A 287 -20.66 9.27 9.72
C SER A 287 -19.84 9.16 11.01
N GLU A 288 -20.34 9.67 12.14
CA GLU A 288 -19.59 9.75 13.41
C GLU A 288 -19.24 8.37 13.98
N SER A 289 -19.97 7.33 13.59
CA SER A 289 -19.73 5.96 14.00
C SER A 289 -18.97 5.12 12.96
N ALA A 290 -18.69 5.68 11.79
CA ALA A 290 -17.92 5.01 10.76
C ALA A 290 -16.47 4.82 11.20
N SER A 291 -15.85 3.73 10.79
CA SER A 291 -14.53 3.34 11.26
C SER A 291 -13.69 2.69 10.14
N LEU A 292 -12.42 3.04 10.09
CA LEU A 292 -11.43 2.32 9.27
C LEU A 292 -10.74 1.19 10.05
N GLN A 293 -11.20 0.84 11.24
CA GLN A 293 -10.71 -0.30 11.99
C GLN A 293 -11.23 -1.62 11.37
N CYS A 294 -10.36 -2.60 11.28
CA CYS A 294 -10.65 -3.90 10.71
C CYS A 294 -9.90 -4.99 11.48
N SER A 295 -10.56 -6.11 11.71
CA SER A 295 -9.89 -7.29 12.27
C SER A 295 -8.93 -7.89 11.24
N ASN A 296 -7.72 -8.26 11.63
CA ASN A 296 -6.72 -8.87 10.74
C ASN A 296 -7.26 -10.10 9.97
N VAL A 297 -8.20 -10.85 10.58
CA VAL A 297 -8.84 -12.00 9.92
C VAL A 297 -9.79 -11.61 8.80
N ASP A 298 -10.19 -10.34 8.71
CA ASP A 298 -11.10 -9.82 7.69
C ASP A 298 -10.40 -8.88 6.68
N ILE A 299 -9.10 -8.65 6.84
CA ILE A 299 -8.30 -7.91 5.86
C ILE A 299 -7.98 -8.85 4.70
N LEU A 300 -8.34 -8.41 3.50
CA LEU A 300 -8.11 -9.11 2.24
C LEU A 300 -7.06 -8.34 1.44
N SER A 301 -5.99 -8.99 1.01
CA SER A 301 -5.00 -8.44 0.06
C SER A 301 -4.46 -9.55 -0.84
N GLN A 302 -3.78 -9.18 -1.90
CA GLN A 302 -3.09 -10.15 -2.75
C GLN A 302 -1.90 -10.75 -2.00
N ASP A 303 -1.13 -9.95 -1.28
CA ASP A 303 0.06 -10.40 -0.54
C ASP A 303 -0.26 -11.41 0.56
N ASN A 304 -1.43 -11.32 1.19
CA ASN A 304 -1.84 -12.33 2.17
C ASN A 304 -2.54 -13.55 1.54
N GLY A 305 -2.58 -13.62 0.20
CA GLY A 305 -3.14 -14.72 -0.58
C GLY A 305 -4.67 -14.85 -0.53
N ARG A 306 -5.37 -13.81 -0.03
CA ARG A 306 -6.84 -13.83 0.08
C ARG A 306 -7.55 -13.23 -1.12
N LEU A 307 -6.89 -12.33 -1.88
CA LEU A 307 -7.37 -11.81 -3.15
C LEU A 307 -6.50 -12.32 -4.29
N PRO A 308 -7.08 -12.72 -5.42
CA PRO A 308 -6.33 -13.10 -6.62
C PRO A 308 -5.66 -11.89 -7.30
N ASN A 309 -6.27 -10.69 -7.20
CA ASN A 309 -5.76 -9.41 -7.71
C ASN A 309 -5.97 -8.33 -6.64
N PRO A 310 -5.18 -7.24 -6.63
CA PRO A 310 -5.26 -6.16 -5.63
C PRO A 310 -6.41 -5.19 -5.95
N ILE A 311 -7.62 -5.70 -6.02
CA ILE A 311 -8.85 -4.98 -6.37
C ILE A 311 -9.99 -5.38 -5.46
N GLY A 312 -10.84 -4.42 -5.11
CA GLY A 312 -12.02 -4.66 -4.31
C GLY A 312 -13.11 -3.62 -4.57
N LEU A 313 -13.93 -3.37 -3.56
CA LEU A 313 -14.99 -2.35 -3.56
C LEU A 313 -14.77 -1.39 -2.37
N VAL A 314 -15.46 -0.25 -2.42
CA VAL A 314 -15.55 0.66 -1.27
C VAL A 314 -16.28 -0.03 -0.12
N THR A 315 -15.86 0.22 1.12
CA THR A 315 -16.62 -0.22 2.29
C THR A 315 -17.77 0.76 2.58
N ALA A 316 -18.79 0.31 3.29
CA ALA A 316 -19.87 1.20 3.74
C ALA A 316 -19.37 2.25 4.72
N ASP A 317 -18.36 1.92 5.53
CA ASP A 317 -17.70 2.87 6.42
C ASP A 317 -16.95 3.97 5.65
N GLU A 318 -16.18 3.64 4.61
CA GLU A 318 -15.54 4.62 3.71
C GLU A 318 -16.58 5.50 3.01
N ALA A 319 -17.68 4.90 2.55
CA ALA A 319 -18.77 5.66 1.95
C ALA A 319 -19.41 6.63 2.97
N ALA A 320 -19.59 6.21 4.21
CA ALA A 320 -20.12 7.05 5.28
C ALA A 320 -19.17 8.20 5.63
N LEU A 321 -17.85 7.95 5.71
CA LEU A 321 -16.83 8.99 5.89
C LEU A 321 -16.83 9.99 4.75
N ALA A 322 -17.10 9.56 3.51
CA ALA A 322 -17.25 10.44 2.34
C ALA A 322 -18.59 11.21 2.30
N GLY A 323 -19.48 11.02 3.28
CA GLY A 323 -20.76 11.71 3.39
C GLY A 323 -22.00 10.90 2.99
N VAL A 324 -21.83 9.64 2.52
CA VAL A 324 -22.94 8.74 2.16
C VAL A 324 -23.48 8.06 3.41
N THR A 325 -24.60 8.54 3.94
CA THR A 325 -25.16 8.03 5.19
C THR A 325 -26.50 7.33 5.01
N TRP A 326 -26.99 6.64 6.02
CA TRP A 326 -28.28 5.95 5.99
C TRP A 326 -29.44 6.95 5.89
N ASN A 327 -30.31 6.75 4.90
CA ASN A 327 -31.54 7.53 4.70
C ASN A 327 -31.37 9.06 4.69
N ASN A 328 -30.19 9.58 4.52
CA ASN A 328 -29.94 11.01 4.51
C ASN A 328 -29.04 11.38 3.34
N GLN A 329 -29.64 11.97 2.32
CA GLN A 329 -28.92 12.47 1.16
C GLN A 329 -28.09 13.68 1.54
N LYS A 330 -26.77 13.52 1.55
CA LYS A 330 -25.80 14.60 1.69
C LYS A 330 -25.02 14.74 0.40
N GLU A 331 -24.38 15.87 0.22
CA GLU A 331 -23.42 16.05 -0.86
C GLU A 331 -22.24 15.08 -0.67
N SER A 332 -21.99 14.29 -1.70
CA SER A 332 -20.86 13.36 -1.72
C SER A 332 -20.46 13.07 -3.17
N TYR A 333 -19.17 13.11 -3.42
CA TYR A 333 -18.58 12.71 -4.72
C TYR A 333 -18.85 11.23 -5.06
N LEU A 334 -19.23 10.43 -4.09
CA LEU A 334 -19.62 9.03 -4.29
C LEU A 334 -21.06 8.89 -4.78
N ASN A 335 -21.88 9.95 -4.75
CA ASN A 335 -23.19 9.95 -5.36
C ASN A 335 -23.10 10.17 -6.87
N THR A 336 -23.23 9.10 -7.64
CA THR A 336 -23.12 9.10 -9.10
C THR A 336 -24.47 9.06 -9.83
N GLY A 337 -25.58 9.10 -9.09
CA GLY A 337 -26.91 8.88 -9.63
C GLY A 337 -27.20 7.41 -9.96
N GLN A 338 -26.31 6.49 -9.60
CA GLN A 338 -26.47 5.05 -9.81
C GLN A 338 -26.35 4.26 -8.50
N THR A 339 -27.05 3.14 -8.46
CA THR A 339 -26.92 2.16 -7.38
C THR A 339 -25.70 1.29 -7.62
N TYR A 340 -24.85 1.08 -6.61
CA TYR A 340 -23.68 0.22 -6.69
C TYR A 340 -23.35 -0.45 -5.35
N TRP A 341 -22.74 -1.62 -5.42
CA TRP A 341 -22.35 -2.41 -4.25
C TRP A 341 -21.21 -1.76 -3.45
N THR A 342 -21.28 -1.90 -2.13
CA THR A 342 -20.09 -1.85 -1.25
C THR A 342 -19.63 -3.28 -0.95
N MET A 343 -18.48 -3.46 -0.27
CA MET A 343 -18.07 -4.78 0.18
C MET A 343 -18.45 -5.10 1.64
N SER A 344 -19.20 -4.22 2.31
CA SER A 344 -19.50 -4.36 3.73
C SER A 344 -20.73 -5.24 3.97
N PRO A 345 -20.60 -6.34 4.73
CA PRO A 345 -21.72 -7.17 5.16
C PRO A 345 -22.73 -6.35 5.99
N TYR A 346 -24.01 -6.56 5.72
CA TYR A 346 -25.10 -5.97 6.51
C TYR A 346 -25.65 -6.97 7.53
N GLY A 347 -26.09 -8.14 7.08
CA GLY A 347 -26.71 -9.14 7.96
C GLY A 347 -27.12 -10.42 7.23
N PHE A 348 -27.73 -11.30 7.99
CA PHE A 348 -28.39 -12.51 7.50
C PHE A 348 -29.77 -12.65 8.16
N SER A 349 -30.82 -12.86 7.38
CA SER A 349 -32.20 -12.95 7.90
C SER A 349 -32.62 -14.37 8.36
N GLY A 350 -31.71 -15.35 8.26
CA GLY A 350 -32.01 -16.77 8.39
C GLY A 350 -32.33 -17.44 7.05
N SER A 351 -32.59 -16.68 6.01
CA SER A 351 -32.85 -17.16 4.64
C SER A 351 -32.02 -16.45 3.58
N ASN A 352 -31.69 -15.16 3.78
CA ASN A 352 -30.97 -14.33 2.82
C ASN A 352 -29.80 -13.62 3.46
N ALA A 353 -28.67 -13.59 2.76
CA ALA A 353 -27.49 -12.79 3.07
C ALA A 353 -27.63 -11.38 2.46
N TYR A 354 -27.24 -10.36 3.21
CA TYR A 354 -27.38 -8.95 2.81
C TYR A 354 -26.05 -8.23 2.91
N VAL A 355 -25.79 -7.37 1.91
CA VAL A 355 -24.62 -6.48 1.82
C VAL A 355 -25.10 -5.05 1.65
N PHE A 356 -24.35 -4.08 2.17
CA PHE A 356 -24.63 -2.67 1.95
C PHE A 356 -24.40 -2.29 0.49
N TYR A 357 -25.16 -1.33 0.03
CA TYR A 357 -24.99 -0.66 -1.26
C TYR A 357 -25.25 0.84 -1.12
N VAL A 358 -24.74 1.64 -2.04
CA VAL A 358 -25.13 3.04 -2.22
C VAL A 358 -26.24 3.09 -3.26
N ASN A 359 -27.35 3.73 -2.94
CA ASN A 359 -28.47 3.85 -3.87
C ASN A 359 -28.27 5.04 -4.83
N SER A 360 -29.14 5.17 -5.84
CA SER A 360 -29.11 6.24 -6.83
C SER A 360 -29.32 7.66 -6.26
N TYR A 361 -29.78 7.78 -5.03
CA TYR A 361 -29.93 9.05 -4.32
C TYR A 361 -28.70 9.40 -3.46
N GLY A 362 -27.66 8.54 -3.46
CA GLY A 362 -26.47 8.75 -2.64
C GLY A 362 -26.64 8.41 -1.17
N CYS A 363 -27.52 7.45 -0.84
CA CYS A 363 -27.71 6.96 0.53
C CYS A 363 -27.26 5.51 0.68
N LEU A 364 -26.79 5.14 1.88
CA LEU A 364 -26.54 3.75 2.23
C LEU A 364 -27.87 3.01 2.41
N TYR A 365 -27.92 1.84 1.81
CA TYR A 365 -29.00 0.86 1.96
C TYR A 365 -28.41 -0.55 1.94
N HIS A 366 -29.27 -1.58 2.04
CA HIS A 366 -28.85 -2.98 1.92
C HIS A 366 -29.78 -3.75 0.98
N SER A 367 -29.24 -4.79 0.36
CA SER A 367 -30.01 -5.73 -0.44
C SER A 367 -29.48 -7.15 -0.30
N SER A 368 -30.31 -8.12 -0.69
CA SER A 368 -29.88 -9.51 -0.84
C SER A 368 -28.76 -9.60 -1.87
N VAL A 369 -27.76 -10.43 -1.56
CA VAL A 369 -26.55 -10.58 -2.38
C VAL A 369 -26.80 -11.06 -3.82
N ASP A 370 -27.96 -11.68 -4.07
CA ASP A 370 -28.37 -12.18 -5.39
C ASP A 370 -29.09 -11.13 -6.27
N TRP A 371 -29.18 -9.86 -5.81
CA TRP A 371 -29.73 -8.80 -6.63
C TRP A 371 -28.76 -8.37 -7.73
N THR A 372 -29.19 -8.43 -9.00
CA THR A 372 -28.35 -8.19 -10.18
C THR A 372 -28.29 -6.73 -10.63
N GLY A 373 -29.08 -5.83 -10.01
CA GLY A 373 -29.22 -4.43 -10.44
C GLY A 373 -28.06 -3.49 -10.12
N PRO A 374 -27.36 -3.63 -8.98
CA PRO A 374 -26.32 -2.68 -8.63
C PRO A 374 -25.09 -2.76 -9.51
N GLY A 375 -24.47 -1.60 -9.73
CA GLY A 375 -23.22 -1.48 -10.45
C GLY A 375 -22.02 -1.95 -9.67
N VAL A 376 -20.94 -2.20 -10.40
CA VAL A 376 -19.63 -2.55 -9.89
C VAL A 376 -18.69 -1.37 -10.11
N ARG A 377 -18.18 -0.79 -9.02
CA ARG A 377 -17.20 0.31 -9.03
C ARG A 377 -15.90 -0.17 -8.40
N PRO A 378 -14.88 -0.52 -9.20
CA PRO A 378 -13.60 -0.98 -8.69
C PRO A 378 -12.93 0.02 -7.74
N VAL A 379 -12.26 -0.50 -6.72
CA VAL A 379 -11.37 0.23 -5.83
C VAL A 379 -10.00 -0.43 -5.91
N ILE A 380 -8.96 0.39 -6.06
CA ILE A 380 -7.56 -0.02 -6.00
C ILE A 380 -6.79 0.90 -5.05
N ASN A 381 -5.57 0.50 -4.72
CA ASN A 381 -4.62 1.34 -4.02
C ASN A 381 -3.37 1.50 -4.89
N LEU A 382 -2.90 2.73 -5.04
CA LEU A 382 -1.58 3.00 -5.62
C LEU A 382 -0.54 2.94 -4.51
N LYS A 383 0.67 2.50 -4.85
CA LYS A 383 1.80 2.47 -3.93
C LYS A 383 2.10 3.86 -3.36
N ALA A 384 2.65 3.93 -2.16
CA ALA A 384 3.03 5.18 -1.54
C ALA A 384 4.08 5.96 -2.37
N ASN A 385 5.01 5.23 -3.01
CA ASN A 385 6.10 5.81 -3.79
C ASN A 385 5.73 6.22 -5.22
N VAL A 386 4.45 6.18 -5.62
CA VAL A 386 4.07 6.70 -6.94
C VAL A 386 4.36 8.21 -7.04
N THR A 387 4.80 8.64 -8.21
CA THR A 387 5.04 10.05 -8.49
C THR A 387 3.80 10.69 -9.11
N ILE A 388 3.39 11.84 -8.60
CA ILE A 388 2.40 12.70 -9.24
C ILE A 388 3.14 13.71 -10.10
N LEU A 389 2.95 13.65 -11.41
CA LEU A 389 3.61 14.53 -12.38
C LEU A 389 3.02 15.93 -12.40
N SER A 390 1.72 16.04 -12.24
CA SER A 390 1.00 17.31 -12.36
C SER A 390 -0.43 17.17 -11.83
N GLY A 391 -1.11 18.31 -11.72
CA GLY A 391 -2.53 18.41 -11.38
C GLY A 391 -2.75 18.88 -9.95
N ASP A 392 -3.96 19.41 -9.74
CA ASP A 392 -4.46 19.90 -8.44
C ASP A 392 -5.67 19.07 -7.93
N GLY A 393 -5.99 18.00 -8.66
CA GLY A 393 -7.10 17.11 -8.36
C GLY A 393 -8.47 17.63 -8.82
N SER A 394 -8.55 18.75 -9.53
CA SER A 394 -9.80 19.19 -10.16
C SER A 394 -10.15 18.30 -11.35
N SER A 395 -11.38 18.42 -11.88
CA SER A 395 -11.77 17.68 -13.09
C SER A 395 -11.08 18.19 -14.36
N GLU A 396 -10.62 19.44 -14.35
CA GLU A 396 -9.89 20.08 -15.46
C GLU A 396 -8.40 19.75 -15.42
N THR A 397 -7.84 19.62 -14.20
CA THR A 397 -6.42 19.33 -13.94
C THR A 397 -6.29 18.21 -12.90
N PRO A 398 -6.70 16.96 -13.23
CA PRO A 398 -6.61 15.83 -12.32
C PRO A 398 -5.16 15.53 -11.94
N PHE A 399 -4.94 14.89 -10.82
CA PHE A 399 -3.65 14.31 -10.52
C PHE A 399 -3.30 13.27 -11.60
N VAL A 400 -2.17 13.46 -12.26
CA VAL A 400 -1.66 12.54 -13.29
C VAL A 400 -0.57 11.68 -12.67
N ILE A 401 -0.78 10.37 -12.67
CA ILE A 401 0.19 9.40 -12.21
C ILE A 401 1.08 9.01 -13.39
N THR A 402 2.38 8.87 -13.19
CA THR A 402 3.35 8.43 -14.20
C THR A 402 2.94 7.07 -14.74
N GLU A 403 2.89 6.95 -16.04
CA GLU A 403 2.70 5.69 -16.79
C GLU A 403 4.04 5.22 -17.38
#